data_c8b3748174e6f31ba52964339eadea22
#
_entry.id   c8b3748174e6f31ba52964339eadea22
#
_cell.length_a   1.000
_cell.length_b   1.000
_cell.length_c   1.000
_cell.angle_alpha   90.00
_cell.angle_beta   90.00
_cell.angle_gamma   90.00
#
_symmetry.space_group_name_H-M   'P 1'
#
loop_
_entity.id
_entity.type
_entity.pdbx_description
1 polymer ?
#
loop_
_entity_poly.entity_id
_entity_poly.type
_entity_poly.pdbx_seq_one_letter_code
_entity_poly.pdbx_strand_id
1 'polypeptide(L)'
;MAIVIVGAGTAGVNAAFWLRQYGYKGGIRLLSRESVTPYQRPPLSKAFLTSETAESAIPLKPESFYTNNNISISLNTQIVSIDVGRKVVAAKDGEEYAYEKLILATGASARRLTCEGSELSGVCYLRSMEDAKNLRRKLVESASVVVLGGGVIGLEVASAAVGIGRRVTVIEAAPRVMARVVTPAAANLVRARLEAEGVGFKLNAKLTSIKGRNGHVNQCVLESGEKIQADLIIVGIGAIPELELATEAALEVSNGVVVDDQMRTSDTSIYAI
;
A
#
# COMPACT_ATOMS: atom_id res chain seq x y z
N MET A 1 29.12 11.09 -8.77
CA MET A 1 28.23 9.99 -8.38
C MET A 1 26.99 10.62 -7.76
N ALA A 2 25.89 9.88 -7.63
CA ALA A 2 24.60 10.39 -7.16
C ALA A 2 24.12 9.61 -5.93
N ILE A 3 23.22 10.21 -5.13
CA ILE A 3 22.40 9.46 -4.21
C ILE A 3 21.22 8.89 -5.02
N VAL A 4 21.12 7.56 -5.01
CA VAL A 4 19.99 6.83 -5.62
C VAL A 4 19.00 6.46 -4.53
N ILE A 5 17.71 6.71 -4.77
CA ILE A 5 16.61 6.40 -3.85
C ILE A 5 15.65 5.45 -4.57
N VAL A 6 15.54 4.23 -4.08
CA VAL A 6 14.62 3.22 -4.61
C VAL A 6 13.28 3.33 -3.89
N GLY A 7 12.28 3.82 -4.61
CA GLY A 7 10.94 4.10 -4.11
C GLY A 7 10.64 5.59 -4.02
N ALA A 8 9.68 6.04 -4.83
CA ALA A 8 9.21 7.43 -4.88
C ALA A 8 7.91 7.66 -4.09
N GLY A 9 7.73 6.92 -3.00
CA GLY A 9 6.66 7.17 -2.03
C GLY A 9 6.98 8.34 -1.10
N THR A 10 6.18 8.50 -0.05
CA THR A 10 6.33 9.59 0.94
C THR A 10 7.74 9.63 1.53
N ALA A 11 8.31 8.48 1.91
CA ALA A 11 9.64 8.41 2.50
C ALA A 11 10.72 8.87 1.49
N GLY A 12 10.77 8.28 0.29
CA GLY A 12 11.78 8.63 -0.71
C GLY A 12 11.73 10.08 -1.18
N VAL A 13 10.53 10.63 -1.42
CA VAL A 13 10.36 12.05 -1.80
C VAL A 13 10.82 12.99 -0.68
N ASN A 14 10.48 12.69 0.59
CA ASN A 14 10.94 13.50 1.71
C ASN A 14 12.46 13.36 1.93
N ALA A 15 13.05 12.18 1.76
CA ALA A 15 14.49 12.01 1.80
C ALA A 15 15.18 12.90 0.75
N ALA A 16 14.71 12.87 -0.50
CA ALA A 16 15.25 13.75 -1.55
C ALA A 16 15.10 15.24 -1.21
N PHE A 17 13.95 15.63 -0.67
CA PHE A 17 13.69 17.01 -0.22
C PHE A 17 14.69 17.46 0.88
N TRP A 18 14.82 16.67 1.94
CA TRP A 18 15.66 17.03 3.06
C TRP A 18 17.15 17.01 2.70
N LEU A 19 17.61 16.12 1.83
CA LEU A 19 18.97 16.17 1.30
C LEU A 19 19.27 17.53 0.66
N ARG A 20 18.32 18.09 -0.10
CA ARG A 20 18.48 19.44 -0.68
C ARG A 20 18.44 20.53 0.37
N GLN A 21 17.51 20.45 1.34
CA GLN A 21 17.40 21.45 2.40
C GLN A 21 18.67 21.50 3.28
N TYR A 22 19.30 20.36 3.52
CA TYR A 22 20.57 20.29 4.26
C TYR A 22 21.80 20.50 3.39
N GLY A 23 21.62 20.96 2.17
CA GLY A 23 22.71 21.50 1.33
C GLY A 23 23.44 20.47 0.48
N TYR A 24 22.96 19.23 0.35
CA TYR A 24 23.56 18.27 -0.58
C TYR A 24 23.47 18.79 -2.02
N LYS A 25 24.60 18.93 -2.72
CA LYS A 25 24.70 19.49 -4.08
C LYS A 25 24.85 18.45 -5.18
N GLY A 26 25.16 17.20 -4.83
CA GLY A 26 25.32 16.09 -5.78
C GLY A 26 24.01 15.68 -6.48
N GLY A 27 24.06 14.76 -7.41
CA GLY A 27 22.87 14.21 -8.08
C GLY A 27 21.97 13.49 -7.08
N ILE A 28 20.64 13.64 -7.23
CA ILE A 28 19.64 12.83 -6.54
C ILE A 28 18.74 12.21 -7.58
N ARG A 29 18.59 10.89 -7.52
CA ARG A 29 17.75 10.14 -8.45
C ARG A 29 16.72 9.30 -7.68
N LEU A 30 15.45 9.56 -7.92
CA LEU A 30 14.31 8.77 -7.43
C LEU A 30 13.91 7.75 -8.49
N LEU A 31 13.88 6.47 -8.12
CA LEU A 31 13.45 5.37 -9.00
C LEU A 31 12.11 4.84 -8.53
N SER A 32 11.12 4.82 -9.40
CA SER A 32 9.75 4.41 -9.09
C SER A 32 9.28 3.30 -10.01
N ARG A 33 8.78 2.20 -9.43
CA ARG A 33 8.12 1.14 -10.20
C ARG A 33 6.74 1.56 -10.74
N GLU A 34 6.13 2.61 -10.16
CA GLU A 34 4.83 3.12 -10.57
C GLU A 34 4.98 4.05 -11.80
N SER A 35 3.95 4.09 -12.64
CA SER A 35 3.91 4.90 -13.87
C SER A 35 3.46 6.34 -13.63
N VAL A 36 3.05 6.67 -12.41
CA VAL A 36 2.51 7.98 -12.04
C VAL A 36 3.49 8.74 -11.16
N THR A 37 3.45 10.07 -11.25
CA THR A 37 4.23 10.95 -10.38
C THR A 37 3.94 10.67 -8.91
N PRO A 38 4.89 10.90 -7.98
CA PRO A 38 4.69 10.63 -6.55
C PRO A 38 3.45 11.32 -5.99
N TYR A 39 2.62 10.56 -5.30
CA TYR A 39 1.30 10.98 -4.81
C TYR A 39 1.07 10.61 -3.33
N GLN A 40 0.07 11.25 -2.73
CA GLN A 40 -0.38 10.97 -1.37
C GLN A 40 -1.24 9.71 -1.34
N ARG A 41 -0.83 8.68 -0.56
CA ARG A 41 -1.60 7.42 -0.44
C ARG A 41 -2.86 7.52 0.41
N PRO A 42 -2.94 8.34 1.50
CA PRO A 42 -4.12 8.38 2.35
C PRO A 42 -5.45 8.71 1.64
N PRO A 43 -5.51 9.53 0.59
CA PRO A 43 -6.75 9.77 -0.15
C PRO A 43 -7.29 8.55 -0.89
N LEU A 44 -6.45 7.55 -1.20
CA LEU A 44 -6.84 6.38 -2.00
C LEU A 44 -7.93 5.52 -1.37
N SER A 45 -8.04 5.49 -0.05
CA SER A 45 -9.09 4.75 0.70
C SER A 45 -10.31 5.62 1.06
N LYS A 46 -10.30 6.90 0.69
CA LYS A 46 -11.30 7.91 1.07
C LYS A 46 -11.94 8.56 -0.16
N ALA A 47 -11.82 9.87 -0.26
CA ALA A 47 -12.44 10.70 -1.30
C ALA A 47 -12.06 10.29 -2.74
N PHE A 48 -10.92 9.65 -2.94
CA PHE A 48 -10.57 9.12 -4.25
C PHE A 48 -11.51 8.00 -4.71
N LEU A 49 -12.00 7.15 -3.80
CA LEU A 49 -12.94 6.06 -4.12
C LEU A 49 -14.35 6.56 -4.44
N THR A 50 -14.77 7.67 -3.83
CA THR A 50 -16.09 8.28 -4.05
C THR A 50 -16.13 9.25 -5.24
N SER A 51 -15.02 9.42 -5.94
CA SER A 51 -14.88 10.36 -7.07
C SER A 51 -14.89 11.84 -6.68
N GLU A 52 -14.80 12.18 -5.41
CA GLU A 52 -14.75 13.55 -4.92
C GLU A 52 -13.37 14.19 -5.15
N THR A 53 -12.33 13.39 -5.31
CA THR A 53 -10.96 13.86 -5.52
C THR A 53 -10.41 13.35 -6.85
N ALA A 54 -9.94 14.28 -7.67
CA ALA A 54 -9.24 13.95 -8.92
C ALA A 54 -7.80 13.47 -8.64
N GLU A 55 -7.25 12.67 -9.55
CA GLU A 55 -5.85 12.21 -9.47
C GLU A 55 -4.86 13.37 -9.41
N SER A 56 -5.14 14.44 -10.17
CA SER A 56 -4.33 15.66 -10.19
C SER A 56 -4.30 16.44 -8.88
N ALA A 57 -5.18 16.14 -7.94
CA ALA A 57 -5.27 16.83 -6.66
C ALA A 57 -4.46 16.19 -5.53
N ILE A 58 -3.82 15.05 -5.77
CA ILE A 58 -3.10 14.30 -4.73
C ILE A 58 -1.59 14.10 -4.94
N PRO A 59 -0.86 14.90 -5.76
CA PRO A 59 0.58 14.76 -5.85
C PRO A 59 1.25 15.04 -4.48
N LEU A 60 2.34 14.34 -4.17
CA LEU A 60 3.15 14.65 -2.98
C LEU A 60 3.80 16.03 -3.09
N LYS A 61 4.27 16.36 -4.28
CA LYS A 61 4.85 17.66 -4.64
C LYS A 61 4.49 17.97 -6.09
N PRO A 62 4.37 19.24 -6.47
CA PRO A 62 4.17 19.61 -7.87
C PRO A 62 5.42 19.23 -8.70
N GLU A 63 5.26 19.01 -9.99
CA GLU A 63 6.35 18.61 -10.89
C GLU A 63 7.52 19.62 -10.87
N SER A 64 7.20 20.91 -10.83
CA SER A 64 8.17 21.98 -10.70
C SER A 64 9.07 21.86 -9.47
N PHE A 65 8.62 21.21 -8.40
CA PHE A 65 9.42 20.98 -7.21
C PHE A 65 10.65 20.13 -7.53
N TYR A 66 10.50 19.05 -8.28
CA TYR A 66 11.60 18.14 -8.62
C TYR A 66 12.60 18.83 -9.53
N THR A 67 12.11 19.53 -10.56
CA THR A 67 12.92 20.30 -11.50
C THR A 67 13.71 21.40 -10.79
N ASN A 68 13.03 22.23 -9.98
CA ASN A 68 13.64 23.36 -9.27
C ASN A 68 14.67 22.91 -8.22
N ASN A 69 14.55 21.69 -7.71
CA ASN A 69 15.47 21.11 -6.74
C ASN A 69 16.50 20.17 -7.38
N ASN A 70 16.57 20.10 -8.71
CA ASN A 70 17.49 19.22 -9.44
C ASN A 70 17.44 17.77 -8.92
N ILE A 71 16.19 17.24 -8.77
CA ILE A 71 15.88 15.85 -8.40
C ILE A 71 15.34 15.17 -9.65
N SER A 72 16.06 14.17 -10.17
CA SER A 72 15.56 13.37 -11.29
C SER A 72 14.63 12.25 -10.80
N ILE A 73 13.54 12.02 -11.54
CA ILE A 73 12.62 10.90 -11.28
C ILE A 73 12.59 10.01 -12.52
N SER A 74 12.79 8.70 -12.31
CA SER A 74 12.55 7.68 -13.33
C SER A 74 11.31 6.88 -12.91
N LEU A 75 10.22 7.04 -13.65
CA LEU A 75 8.98 6.27 -13.50
C LEU A 75 9.08 4.94 -14.28
N ASN A 76 8.19 3.99 -13.99
CA ASN A 76 8.20 2.64 -14.58
C ASN A 76 9.54 1.90 -14.40
N THR A 77 10.33 2.29 -13.41
CA THR A 77 11.66 1.76 -13.17
C THR A 77 11.62 0.83 -11.95
N GLN A 78 11.42 -0.46 -12.21
CA GLN A 78 11.43 -1.50 -11.18
C GLN A 78 12.86 -1.97 -10.97
N ILE A 79 13.45 -1.67 -9.82
CA ILE A 79 14.74 -2.21 -9.42
C ILE A 79 14.56 -3.66 -8.99
N VAL A 80 15.42 -4.54 -9.48
CA VAL A 80 15.35 -6.00 -9.26
C VAL A 80 16.60 -6.54 -8.60
N SER A 81 17.72 -5.79 -8.56
CA SER A 81 18.93 -6.23 -7.84
C SER A 81 19.80 -5.05 -7.39
N ILE A 82 20.67 -5.33 -6.41
CA ILE A 82 21.67 -4.42 -5.89
C ILE A 82 23.02 -5.12 -5.93
N ASP A 83 23.96 -4.63 -6.72
CA ASP A 83 25.35 -5.03 -6.66
C ASP A 83 26.09 -4.11 -5.68
N VAL A 84 26.26 -4.59 -4.46
CA VAL A 84 26.90 -3.82 -3.36
C VAL A 84 28.37 -3.54 -3.67
N GLY A 85 29.08 -4.49 -4.27
CA GLY A 85 30.51 -4.35 -4.61
C GLY A 85 30.77 -3.30 -5.68
N ARG A 86 29.96 -3.28 -6.73
CA ARG A 86 30.03 -2.29 -7.82
C ARG A 86 29.32 -0.99 -7.48
N LYS A 87 28.52 -0.94 -6.40
CA LYS A 87 27.61 0.15 -6.04
C LYS A 87 26.65 0.52 -7.18
N VAL A 88 25.94 -0.45 -7.69
CA VAL A 88 24.99 -0.31 -8.79
C VAL A 88 23.66 -0.98 -8.41
N VAL A 89 22.55 -0.35 -8.77
CA VAL A 89 21.24 -1.01 -8.78
C VAL A 89 20.83 -1.29 -10.22
N ALA A 90 20.27 -2.46 -10.51
CA ALA A 90 19.81 -2.83 -11.83
C ALA A 90 18.27 -2.83 -11.89
N ALA A 91 17.73 -2.23 -12.93
CA ALA A 91 16.32 -2.25 -13.24
C ALA A 91 15.95 -3.48 -14.08
N LYS A 92 14.67 -3.84 -14.06
CA LYS A 92 14.13 -5.00 -14.78
C LYS A 92 14.34 -4.95 -16.31
N ASP A 93 14.44 -3.76 -16.88
CA ASP A 93 14.72 -3.52 -18.28
C ASP A 93 16.23 -3.60 -18.64
N GLY A 94 17.08 -3.81 -17.63
CA GLY A 94 18.53 -3.94 -17.77
C GLY A 94 19.29 -2.62 -17.59
N GLU A 95 18.61 -1.48 -17.36
CA GLU A 95 19.30 -0.23 -17.07
C GLU A 95 19.98 -0.30 -15.68
N GLU A 96 21.23 0.17 -15.62
CA GLU A 96 22.01 0.22 -14.38
C GLU A 96 22.18 1.65 -13.87
N TYR A 97 22.06 1.82 -12.54
CA TYR A 97 22.20 3.11 -11.87
C TYR A 97 23.28 3.01 -10.80
N ALA A 98 24.45 3.63 -11.07
CA ALA A 98 25.53 3.72 -10.10
C ALA A 98 25.20 4.73 -9.01
N TYR A 99 25.55 4.40 -7.76
CA TYR A 99 25.30 5.23 -6.60
C TYR A 99 26.56 5.48 -5.76
N GLU A 100 26.62 6.64 -5.12
CA GLU A 100 27.53 6.94 -4.02
C GLU A 100 26.94 6.44 -2.69
N LYS A 101 25.66 6.76 -2.49
CA LYS A 101 24.81 6.26 -1.41
C LYS A 101 23.50 5.79 -1.99
N LEU A 102 22.98 4.71 -1.43
CA LEU A 102 21.68 4.14 -1.79
C LEU A 102 20.70 4.31 -0.63
N ILE A 103 19.47 4.72 -0.91
CA ILE A 103 18.39 4.76 0.08
C ILE A 103 17.28 3.81 -0.38
N LEU A 104 17.00 2.80 0.43
CA LEU A 104 15.88 1.90 0.23
C LEU A 104 14.63 2.51 0.88
N ALA A 105 13.72 3.01 0.06
CA ALA A 105 12.41 3.54 0.43
C ALA A 105 11.30 2.70 -0.21
N THR A 106 11.49 1.37 -0.24
CA THR A 106 10.68 0.39 -0.97
C THR A 106 9.26 0.26 -0.42
N GLY A 107 9.07 0.60 0.86
CA GLY A 107 7.77 0.60 1.51
C GLY A 107 7.27 -0.82 1.79
N ALA A 108 5.98 -1.08 1.49
CA ALA A 108 5.31 -2.34 1.79
C ALA A 108 4.27 -2.66 0.73
N SER A 109 3.94 -3.95 0.57
CA SER A 109 2.82 -4.46 -0.24
C SER A 109 1.64 -4.86 0.65
N ALA A 110 0.44 -4.96 0.06
CA ALA A 110 -0.71 -5.52 0.75
C ALA A 110 -0.51 -7.04 0.97
N ARG A 111 -0.81 -7.50 2.19
CA ARG A 111 -0.80 -8.94 2.50
C ARG A 111 -1.85 -9.64 1.65
N ARG A 112 -1.43 -10.65 0.91
CA ARG A 112 -2.30 -11.45 0.04
C ARG A 112 -3.00 -12.56 0.81
N LEU A 113 -4.23 -12.90 0.37
CA LEU A 113 -4.93 -14.09 0.81
C LEU A 113 -4.29 -15.33 0.17
N THR A 114 -4.32 -16.45 0.91
CA THR A 114 -3.83 -17.75 0.45
C THR A 114 -4.92 -18.82 0.48
N CYS A 115 -6.17 -18.44 0.81
CA CYS A 115 -7.29 -19.38 0.84
C CYS A 115 -7.83 -19.68 -0.56
N GLU A 116 -8.61 -20.76 -0.68
CA GLU A 116 -9.33 -21.12 -1.90
C GLU A 116 -10.16 -19.95 -2.41
N GLY A 117 -10.05 -19.62 -3.69
CA GLY A 117 -10.79 -18.56 -4.36
C GLY A 117 -10.16 -17.16 -4.23
N SER A 118 -8.98 -17.03 -3.61
CA SER A 118 -8.27 -15.74 -3.51
C SER A 118 -7.91 -15.11 -4.87
N GLU A 119 -7.88 -15.92 -5.93
CA GLU A 119 -7.54 -15.51 -7.30
C GLU A 119 -8.77 -15.12 -8.14
N LEU A 120 -9.98 -15.25 -7.59
CA LEU A 120 -11.21 -14.92 -8.31
C LEU A 120 -11.27 -13.43 -8.66
N SER A 121 -11.85 -13.13 -9.83
CA SER A 121 -12.19 -11.75 -10.17
C SER A 121 -13.15 -11.17 -9.14
N GLY A 122 -12.90 -9.92 -8.69
CA GLY A 122 -13.64 -9.32 -7.58
C GLY A 122 -12.93 -9.42 -6.23
N VAL A 123 -11.81 -10.15 -6.11
CA VAL A 123 -10.90 -10.00 -4.97
C VAL A 123 -9.94 -8.85 -5.25
N CYS A 124 -9.97 -7.82 -4.42
CA CYS A 124 -9.20 -6.59 -4.60
C CYS A 124 -8.35 -6.25 -3.38
N TYR A 125 -7.25 -5.59 -3.65
CA TYR A 125 -6.34 -5.04 -2.65
C TYR A 125 -6.23 -3.53 -2.89
N LEU A 126 -5.80 -2.77 -1.88
CA LEU A 126 -5.62 -1.33 -2.00
C LEU A 126 -4.26 -0.93 -1.44
N ARG A 127 -3.34 -0.56 -2.33
CA ARG A 127 -2.02 -0.06 -1.97
C ARG A 127 -1.52 1.03 -2.91
N SER A 128 -1.76 0.90 -4.21
CA SER A 128 -1.28 1.79 -5.27
C SER A 128 -2.42 2.61 -5.88
N MET A 129 -2.05 3.61 -6.69
CA MET A 129 -2.99 4.37 -7.52
C MET A 129 -3.77 3.46 -8.47
N GLU A 130 -3.10 2.49 -9.07
CA GLU A 130 -3.72 1.54 -9.97
C GLU A 130 -4.76 0.68 -9.25
N ASP A 131 -4.42 0.17 -8.04
CA ASP A 131 -5.39 -0.54 -7.20
C ASP A 131 -6.62 0.32 -6.91
N ALA A 132 -6.41 1.59 -6.56
CA ALA A 132 -7.50 2.50 -6.25
C ALA A 132 -8.40 2.80 -7.46
N LYS A 133 -7.82 2.99 -8.65
CA LYS A 133 -8.57 3.15 -9.90
C LYS A 133 -9.40 1.91 -10.24
N ASN A 134 -8.79 0.73 -10.12
CA ASN A 134 -9.49 -0.54 -10.34
C ASN A 134 -10.61 -0.76 -9.32
N LEU A 135 -10.32 -0.52 -8.03
CA LEU A 135 -11.28 -0.66 -6.96
C LEU A 135 -12.47 0.29 -7.13
N ARG A 136 -12.23 1.56 -7.44
CA ARG A 136 -13.27 2.57 -7.70
C ARG A 136 -14.24 2.12 -8.81
N ARG A 137 -13.71 1.61 -9.93
CA ARG A 137 -14.54 1.08 -11.02
C ARG A 137 -15.40 -0.09 -10.55
N LYS A 138 -14.79 -1.07 -9.89
CA LYS A 138 -15.51 -2.25 -9.39
C LYS A 138 -16.55 -1.91 -8.30
N LEU A 139 -16.29 -0.93 -7.45
CA LEU A 139 -17.26 -0.45 -6.46
C LEU A 139 -18.55 0.07 -7.11
N VAL A 140 -18.45 0.76 -8.25
CA VAL A 140 -19.63 1.27 -8.97
C VAL A 140 -20.49 0.11 -9.54
N GLU A 141 -19.84 -0.97 -9.96
CA GLU A 141 -20.50 -2.14 -10.57
C GLU A 141 -21.06 -3.15 -9.53
N SER A 142 -20.64 -3.05 -8.26
CA SER A 142 -20.97 -4.01 -7.22
C SER A 142 -22.17 -3.55 -6.37
N ALA A 143 -23.04 -4.49 -5.96
CA ALA A 143 -24.13 -4.24 -5.03
C ALA A 143 -23.76 -4.62 -3.59
N SER A 144 -22.99 -5.69 -3.41
CA SER A 144 -22.59 -6.25 -2.11
C SER A 144 -21.06 -6.29 -2.00
N VAL A 145 -20.54 -5.63 -0.99
CA VAL A 145 -19.10 -5.50 -0.73
C VAL A 145 -18.76 -6.15 0.60
N VAL A 146 -17.79 -7.04 0.60
CA VAL A 146 -17.16 -7.55 1.82
C VAL A 146 -15.80 -6.92 1.99
N VAL A 147 -15.53 -6.35 3.16
CA VAL A 147 -14.22 -5.85 3.55
C VAL A 147 -13.61 -6.83 4.54
N LEU A 148 -12.48 -7.42 4.19
CA LEU A 148 -11.71 -8.30 5.07
C LEU A 148 -10.68 -7.47 5.84
N GLY A 149 -10.87 -7.41 7.16
CA GLY A 149 -10.04 -6.62 8.09
C GLY A 149 -10.69 -5.32 8.54
N GLY A 150 -10.95 -5.22 9.83
CA GLY A 150 -11.48 -4.04 10.51
C GLY A 150 -10.39 -3.06 10.97
N GLY A 151 -9.27 -2.97 10.24
CA GLY A 151 -8.22 -1.96 10.45
C GLY A 151 -8.62 -0.60 9.84
N VAL A 152 -7.76 0.42 10.01
CA VAL A 152 -8.03 1.80 9.54
C VAL A 152 -8.45 1.82 8.07
N ILE A 153 -7.62 1.27 7.17
CA ILE A 153 -7.89 1.28 5.72
C ILE A 153 -9.19 0.53 5.39
N GLY A 154 -9.42 -0.63 6.03
CA GLY A 154 -10.65 -1.39 5.79
C GLY A 154 -11.91 -0.61 6.18
N LEU A 155 -11.89 0.09 7.33
CA LEU A 155 -13.02 0.91 7.76
C LEU A 155 -13.21 2.17 6.91
N GLU A 156 -12.14 2.80 6.42
CA GLU A 156 -12.22 3.91 5.49
C GLU A 156 -12.87 3.48 4.16
N VAL A 157 -12.46 2.34 3.62
CA VAL A 157 -13.06 1.76 2.41
C VAL A 157 -14.51 1.36 2.65
N ALA A 158 -14.84 0.78 3.81
CA ALA A 158 -16.22 0.45 4.18
C ALA A 158 -17.11 1.70 4.24
N SER A 159 -16.62 2.78 4.86
CA SER A 159 -17.32 4.08 4.88
C SER A 159 -17.51 4.65 3.47
N ALA A 160 -16.48 4.65 2.63
CA ALA A 160 -16.57 5.11 1.25
C ALA A 160 -17.59 4.30 0.44
N ALA A 161 -17.60 2.97 0.59
CA ALA A 161 -18.50 2.07 -0.12
C ALA A 161 -19.96 2.24 0.31
N VAL A 162 -20.24 2.36 1.62
CA VAL A 162 -21.61 2.59 2.10
C VAL A 162 -22.10 3.98 1.71
N GLY A 163 -21.21 5.00 1.70
CA GLY A 163 -21.52 6.35 1.27
C GLY A 163 -21.99 6.46 -0.19
N ILE A 164 -21.58 5.53 -1.05
CA ILE A 164 -22.08 5.43 -2.44
C ILE A 164 -23.20 4.37 -2.60
N GLY A 165 -23.86 3.99 -1.48
CA GLY A 165 -25.05 3.13 -1.47
C GLY A 165 -24.79 1.64 -1.63
N ARG A 166 -23.59 1.12 -1.33
CA ARG A 166 -23.29 -0.33 -1.36
C ARG A 166 -23.67 -1.00 -0.06
N ARG A 167 -24.13 -2.25 -0.11
CA ARG A 167 -24.25 -3.09 1.09
C ARG A 167 -22.85 -3.51 1.50
N VAL A 168 -22.45 -3.17 2.71
CA VAL A 168 -21.08 -3.42 3.19
C VAL A 168 -21.11 -4.33 4.41
N THR A 169 -20.30 -5.38 4.40
CA THR A 169 -20.02 -6.20 5.57
C THR A 169 -18.53 -6.25 5.83
N VAL A 170 -18.11 -5.84 7.01
CA VAL A 170 -16.72 -5.94 7.50
C VAL A 170 -16.57 -7.25 8.25
N ILE A 171 -15.60 -8.08 7.85
CA ILE A 171 -15.19 -9.31 8.55
C ILE A 171 -13.87 -9.06 9.25
N GLU A 172 -13.84 -9.24 10.58
CA GLU A 172 -12.66 -9.01 11.40
C GLU A 172 -12.40 -10.23 12.32
N ALA A 173 -11.20 -10.76 12.28
CA ALA A 173 -10.82 -11.91 13.08
C ALA A 173 -10.66 -11.59 14.58
N ALA A 174 -10.36 -10.32 14.91
CA ALA A 174 -10.27 -9.87 16.29
C ALA A 174 -11.67 -9.57 16.88
N PRO A 175 -11.77 -9.52 18.23
CA PRO A 175 -13.03 -9.21 18.91
C PRO A 175 -13.49 -7.75 18.73
N ARG A 176 -12.67 -6.88 18.20
CA ARG A 176 -13.01 -5.48 17.92
C ARG A 176 -12.25 -4.92 16.72
N VAL A 177 -12.81 -3.93 16.09
CA VAL A 177 -12.13 -3.16 15.02
C VAL A 177 -10.96 -2.37 15.59
N MET A 178 -9.99 -2.02 14.75
CA MET A 178 -8.81 -1.20 15.06
C MET A 178 -8.05 -1.68 16.32
N ALA A 179 -8.05 -3.00 16.59
CA ALA A 179 -7.57 -3.60 17.83
C ALA A 179 -6.12 -3.22 18.20
N ARG A 180 -5.29 -2.93 17.20
CA ARG A 180 -3.85 -2.63 17.37
C ARG A 180 -3.52 -1.14 17.42
N VAL A 181 -4.49 -0.24 17.15
CA VAL A 181 -4.19 1.18 16.93
C VAL A 181 -4.96 2.14 17.83
N VAL A 182 -6.09 1.71 18.40
CA VAL A 182 -6.89 2.57 19.30
C VAL A 182 -7.39 1.82 20.54
N THR A 183 -7.83 2.57 21.55
CA THR A 183 -8.45 2.01 22.76
C THR A 183 -9.81 1.36 22.45
N PRO A 184 -10.31 0.43 23.28
CA PRO A 184 -11.63 -0.16 23.08
C PRO A 184 -12.76 0.88 23.00
N ALA A 185 -12.73 1.93 23.79
CA ALA A 185 -13.74 2.99 23.77
C ALA A 185 -13.78 3.72 22.41
N ALA A 186 -12.61 4.08 21.86
CA ALA A 186 -12.53 4.72 20.55
C ALA A 186 -12.97 3.75 19.41
N ALA A 187 -12.58 2.47 19.49
CA ALA A 187 -13.01 1.45 18.53
C ALA A 187 -14.53 1.27 18.51
N ASN A 188 -15.16 1.25 19.68
CA ASN A 188 -16.63 1.13 19.79
C ASN A 188 -17.35 2.35 19.22
N LEU A 189 -16.82 3.57 19.43
CA LEU A 189 -17.38 4.79 18.84
C LEU A 189 -17.34 4.74 17.31
N VAL A 190 -16.20 4.39 16.73
CA VAL A 190 -16.04 4.26 15.27
C VAL A 190 -16.98 3.19 14.72
N ARG A 191 -17.04 2.02 15.37
CA ARG A 191 -17.92 0.94 14.95
C ARG A 191 -19.38 1.38 15.00
N ALA A 192 -19.85 1.95 16.12
CA ALA A 192 -21.23 2.40 16.26
C ALA A 192 -21.62 3.43 15.19
N ARG A 193 -20.70 4.33 14.85
CA ARG A 193 -20.91 5.31 13.78
C ARG A 193 -21.12 4.62 12.43
N LEU A 194 -20.28 3.66 12.06
CA LEU A 194 -20.38 2.94 10.80
C LEU A 194 -21.62 2.02 10.75
N GLU A 195 -21.99 1.40 11.89
CA GLU A 195 -23.24 0.64 11.99
C GLU A 195 -24.47 1.53 11.74
N ALA A 196 -24.47 2.76 12.28
CA ALA A 196 -25.53 3.73 12.02
C ALA A 196 -25.59 4.18 10.55
N GLU A 197 -24.49 4.11 9.82
CA GLU A 197 -24.41 4.35 8.37
C GLU A 197 -24.79 3.11 7.53
N GLY A 198 -25.04 1.96 8.15
CA GLY A 198 -25.49 0.73 7.47
C GLY A 198 -24.39 -0.30 7.21
N VAL A 199 -23.19 -0.15 7.78
CA VAL A 199 -22.14 -1.16 7.70
C VAL A 199 -22.43 -2.32 8.66
N GLY A 200 -22.51 -3.55 8.12
CA GLY A 200 -22.58 -4.77 8.93
C GLY A 200 -21.20 -5.20 9.44
N PHE A 201 -21.13 -5.80 10.63
CA PHE A 201 -19.89 -6.31 11.20
C PHE A 201 -19.99 -7.78 11.58
N LYS A 202 -18.97 -8.56 11.24
CA LYS A 202 -18.70 -9.92 11.70
C LYS A 202 -17.36 -9.91 12.43
N LEU A 203 -17.41 -9.78 13.74
CA LEU A 203 -16.23 -9.82 14.63
C LEU A 203 -15.96 -11.26 15.09
N ASN A 204 -14.75 -11.57 15.55
CA ASN A 204 -14.29 -12.93 15.84
C ASN A 204 -14.55 -13.90 14.68
N ALA A 205 -14.50 -13.39 13.45
CA ALA A 205 -14.87 -14.13 12.26
C ALA A 205 -13.68 -14.25 11.31
N LYS A 206 -13.36 -15.48 10.90
CA LYS A 206 -12.26 -15.77 9.96
C LYS A 206 -12.82 -16.30 8.66
N LEU A 207 -12.30 -15.78 7.54
CA LEU A 207 -12.54 -16.31 6.21
C LEU A 207 -11.79 -17.63 6.05
N THR A 208 -12.46 -18.65 5.48
CA THR A 208 -11.86 -19.94 5.11
C THR A 208 -11.72 -20.09 3.61
N SER A 209 -12.72 -19.66 2.85
CA SER A 209 -12.67 -19.74 1.38
C SER A 209 -13.58 -18.69 0.74
N ILE A 210 -13.31 -18.45 -0.53
CA ILE A 210 -14.13 -17.61 -1.40
C ILE A 210 -14.72 -18.52 -2.48
N LYS A 211 -16.02 -18.46 -2.68
CA LYS A 211 -16.68 -19.19 -3.76
C LYS A 211 -17.02 -18.23 -4.89
N GLY A 212 -16.90 -18.74 -6.10
CA GLY A 212 -17.15 -17.96 -7.29
C GLY A 212 -18.17 -18.62 -8.23
N ARG A 213 -18.67 -17.82 -9.14
CA ARG A 213 -19.47 -18.26 -10.29
C ARG A 213 -18.90 -17.63 -11.55
N ASN A 214 -18.61 -18.43 -12.57
CA ASN A 214 -18.01 -17.97 -13.84
C ASN A 214 -16.72 -17.17 -13.64
N GLY A 215 -15.86 -17.59 -12.70
CA GLY A 215 -14.59 -16.89 -12.43
C GLY A 215 -14.69 -15.61 -11.59
N HIS A 216 -15.89 -15.20 -11.16
CA HIS A 216 -16.12 -14.01 -10.34
C HIS A 216 -16.53 -14.39 -8.92
N VAL A 217 -16.17 -13.58 -7.95
CA VAL A 217 -16.59 -13.70 -6.55
C VAL A 217 -18.12 -13.71 -6.47
N ASN A 218 -18.65 -14.63 -5.65
CA ASN A 218 -20.08 -14.71 -5.34
C ASN A 218 -20.33 -14.77 -3.84
N GLN A 219 -19.40 -15.34 -3.06
CA GLN A 219 -19.65 -15.62 -1.65
C GLN A 219 -18.35 -15.80 -0.86
N CYS A 220 -18.34 -15.26 0.36
CA CYS A 220 -17.36 -15.59 1.41
C CYS A 220 -17.89 -16.72 2.29
N VAL A 221 -17.04 -17.67 2.66
CA VAL A 221 -17.35 -18.72 3.63
C VAL A 221 -16.49 -18.50 4.88
N LEU A 222 -17.13 -18.41 6.03
CA LEU A 222 -16.46 -18.23 7.32
C LEU A 222 -16.15 -19.57 7.99
N GLU A 223 -15.22 -19.56 8.96
CA GLU A 223 -14.86 -20.73 9.78
C GLU A 223 -16.10 -21.35 10.50
N SER A 224 -17.09 -20.52 10.85
CA SER A 224 -18.36 -20.96 11.41
C SER A 224 -19.28 -21.71 10.44
N GLY A 225 -18.93 -21.75 9.15
CA GLY A 225 -19.80 -22.25 8.07
C GLY A 225 -20.79 -21.18 7.53
N GLU A 226 -20.86 -20.00 8.14
CA GLU A 226 -21.67 -18.89 7.63
C GLU A 226 -21.21 -18.47 6.25
N LYS A 227 -22.17 -18.18 5.37
CA LYS A 227 -21.96 -17.76 4.00
C LYS A 227 -22.44 -16.32 3.81
N ILE A 228 -21.58 -15.45 3.32
CA ILE A 228 -21.88 -14.03 3.09
C ILE A 228 -21.78 -13.75 1.60
N GLN A 229 -22.87 -13.27 1.00
CA GLN A 229 -22.90 -12.89 -0.41
C GLN A 229 -22.00 -11.67 -0.66
N ALA A 230 -21.22 -11.72 -1.72
CA ALA A 230 -20.32 -10.65 -2.11
C ALA A 230 -20.08 -10.60 -3.62
N ASP A 231 -20.26 -9.46 -4.23
CA ASP A 231 -19.85 -9.20 -5.61
C ASP A 231 -18.41 -8.69 -5.68
N LEU A 232 -17.93 -8.15 -4.56
CA LEU A 232 -16.60 -7.57 -4.40
C LEU A 232 -16.06 -7.87 -3.00
N ILE A 233 -14.82 -8.31 -2.93
CA ILE A 233 -14.08 -8.50 -1.68
C ILE A 233 -12.88 -7.58 -1.67
N ILE A 234 -12.75 -6.75 -0.64
CA ILE A 234 -11.64 -5.83 -0.46
C ILE A 234 -10.80 -6.31 0.71
N VAL A 235 -9.53 -6.63 0.44
CA VAL A 235 -8.64 -7.27 1.40
C VAL A 235 -7.76 -6.23 2.08
N GLY A 236 -8.02 -6.01 3.38
CA GLY A 236 -7.29 -5.07 4.26
C GLY A 236 -6.68 -5.73 5.49
N ILE A 237 -6.06 -6.92 5.35
CA ILE A 237 -5.53 -7.74 6.46
C ILE A 237 -4.09 -7.41 6.86
N GLY A 238 -3.58 -6.27 6.46
CA GLY A 238 -2.25 -5.77 6.81
C GLY A 238 -1.33 -5.60 5.61
N ALA A 239 -0.11 -5.16 5.89
CA ALA A 239 0.95 -4.94 4.91
C ALA A 239 2.19 -5.77 5.28
N ILE A 240 3.01 -6.02 4.27
CA ILE A 240 4.29 -6.73 4.39
C ILE A 240 5.37 -5.79 3.86
N PRO A 241 6.43 -5.50 4.63
CA PRO A 241 7.57 -4.74 4.14
C PRO A 241 8.19 -5.37 2.88
N GLU A 242 8.61 -4.55 1.94
CA GLU A 242 9.32 -5.00 0.73
C GLU A 242 10.79 -5.24 1.06
N LEU A 243 11.14 -6.49 1.34
CA LEU A 243 12.48 -6.89 1.80
C LEU A 243 13.32 -7.59 0.73
N GLU A 244 12.73 -7.90 -0.43
CA GLU A 244 13.34 -8.73 -1.48
C GLU A 244 14.73 -8.19 -1.89
N LEU A 245 14.81 -6.92 -2.27
CA LEU A 245 16.07 -6.26 -2.66
C LEU A 245 17.12 -6.27 -1.55
N ALA A 246 16.71 -6.05 -0.30
CA ALA A 246 17.62 -6.06 0.82
C ALA A 246 18.15 -7.48 1.12
N THR A 247 17.26 -8.48 1.02
CA THR A 247 17.62 -9.89 1.24
C THR A 247 18.56 -10.40 0.16
N GLU A 248 18.28 -10.10 -1.11
CA GLU A 248 19.14 -10.49 -2.24
C GLU A 248 20.52 -9.82 -2.19
N ALA A 249 20.58 -8.58 -1.67
CA ALA A 249 21.83 -7.87 -1.43
C ALA A 249 22.56 -8.32 -0.15
N ALA A 250 22.10 -9.40 0.51
CA ALA A 250 22.63 -9.90 1.76
C ALA A 250 22.67 -8.86 2.91
N LEU A 251 21.77 -7.88 2.90
CA LEU A 251 21.58 -6.95 4.00
C LEU A 251 20.82 -7.63 5.15
N GLU A 252 21.06 -7.22 6.37
CA GLU A 252 20.37 -7.76 7.53
C GLU A 252 18.88 -7.35 7.53
N VAL A 253 17.98 -8.33 7.64
CA VAL A 253 16.53 -8.14 7.65
C VAL A 253 15.86 -8.88 8.81
N SER A 254 14.74 -8.34 9.29
CA SER A 254 13.87 -8.96 10.29
C SER A 254 12.39 -8.65 9.91
N ASN A 255 11.64 -7.92 10.72
CA ASN A 255 10.33 -7.38 10.34
C ASN A 255 10.45 -6.05 9.55
N GLY A 256 11.56 -5.87 8.86
CA GLY A 256 12.01 -4.71 8.12
C GLY A 256 13.49 -4.87 7.79
N VAL A 257 14.07 -3.95 7.05
CA VAL A 257 15.53 -3.86 6.92
C VAL A 257 16.09 -3.38 8.25
N VAL A 258 17.09 -4.10 8.81
CA VAL A 258 17.72 -3.69 10.07
C VAL A 258 18.63 -2.51 9.83
N VAL A 259 18.48 -1.48 10.65
CA VAL A 259 19.26 -0.25 10.54
C VAL A 259 19.73 0.23 11.92
N ASP A 260 20.81 1.03 11.93
CA ASP A 260 21.26 1.73 13.12
C ASP A 260 20.44 3.03 13.37
N ASP A 261 20.86 3.81 14.38
CA ASP A 261 20.25 5.10 14.73
C ASP A 261 20.41 6.20 13.67
N GLN A 262 21.24 5.96 12.66
CA GLN A 262 21.44 6.82 11.50
C GLN A 262 20.80 6.27 10.22
N MET A 263 19.91 5.28 10.36
CA MET A 263 19.24 4.58 9.25
C MET A 263 20.20 3.84 8.30
N ARG A 264 21.47 3.52 8.72
CA ARG A 264 22.40 2.73 7.93
C ARG A 264 22.08 1.25 8.10
N THR A 265 22.09 0.51 7.01
CA THR A 265 22.00 -0.95 7.00
C THR A 265 23.31 -1.62 7.42
N SER A 266 23.41 -2.92 7.31
CA SER A 266 24.68 -3.66 7.47
C SER A 266 25.78 -3.24 6.47
N ASP A 267 25.41 -2.57 5.35
CA ASP A 267 26.33 -1.89 4.46
C ASP A 267 26.29 -0.36 4.70
N THR A 268 27.44 0.25 4.98
CA THR A 268 27.56 1.68 5.33
C THR A 268 27.26 2.65 4.18
N SER A 269 27.15 2.16 2.95
CA SER A 269 26.75 2.95 1.78
C SER A 269 25.25 2.87 1.48
N ILE A 270 24.51 1.97 2.19
CA ILE A 270 23.09 1.73 1.99
C ILE A 270 22.30 2.08 3.25
N TYR A 271 21.25 2.86 3.07
CA TYR A 271 20.31 3.30 4.08
C TYR A 271 18.91 2.70 3.80
N ALA A 272 18.07 2.53 4.83
CA ALA A 272 16.67 2.14 4.65
C ALA A 272 15.75 2.99 5.54
N ILE A 273 14.57 3.37 4.98
CA ILE A 273 13.61 4.27 5.62
C ILE A 273 12.15 3.85 5.36
#